data_1a7ae944ca1f9461a022be691fe69352
#
_entry.id   1a7ae944ca1f9461a022be691fe69352
#
_cell.length_a   1.000
_cell.length_b   1.000
_cell.length_c   1.000
_cell.angle_alpha   90.00
_cell.angle_beta   90.00
_cell.angle_gamma   90.00
#
_symmetry.space_group_name_H-M   'P 1'
#
loop_
_entity.id
_entity.type
_entity.pdbx_description
1 polymer ?
#
loop_
_entity_poly.entity_id
_entity_poly.type
_entity_poly.pdbx_seq_one_letter_code
_entity_poly.pdbx_strand_id
1 'polypeptide(L)'
;MIGKTHARFWKHFKALPVPVQKLAREKYALWRRDPHHSSLRFEERRNGICVVRIGIHHRAIGLRDGDIVAWFWIGTHEEYNHFRF
;
A
#
# COMPACT_ATOMS: atom_id res chain seq x y z
N MET A 1 -11.26 1.89 -8.01
CA MET A 1 -10.55 0.60 -7.87
C MET A 1 -11.03 -0.12 -6.63
N ILE A 2 -11.00 -1.44 -6.69
CA ILE A 2 -11.42 -2.28 -5.57
C ILE A 2 -10.17 -2.78 -4.85
N GLY A 3 -10.13 -2.61 -3.53
CA GLY A 3 -9.03 -3.08 -2.72
C GLY A 3 -9.36 -4.40 -2.05
N LYS A 4 -8.39 -5.31 -2.02
CA LYS A 4 -8.43 -6.53 -1.24
C LYS A 4 -7.12 -6.64 -0.48
N THR A 5 -7.10 -7.41 0.59
CA THR A 5 -5.88 -7.67 1.34
C THR A 5 -5.56 -9.15 1.32
N HIS A 6 -4.31 -9.47 1.04
CA HIS A 6 -3.79 -10.81 1.20
C HIS A 6 -3.50 -11.05 2.70
N ALA A 7 -3.61 -12.29 3.16
CA ALA A 7 -3.35 -12.62 4.57
C ALA A 7 -1.96 -12.13 5.03
N ARG A 8 -0.97 -12.18 4.13
CA ARG A 8 0.40 -11.71 4.40
C ARG A 8 0.47 -10.23 4.74
N PHE A 9 -0.44 -9.42 4.19
CA PHE A 9 -0.51 -7.98 4.49
C PHE A 9 -0.68 -7.73 5.99
N TRP A 10 -1.59 -8.43 6.61
CA TRP A 10 -1.92 -8.20 8.02
C TRP A 10 -0.78 -8.54 8.96
N LYS A 11 0.06 -9.50 8.60
CA LYS A 11 1.27 -9.82 9.35
C LYS A 11 2.19 -8.60 9.41
N HIS A 12 2.42 -7.95 8.29
CA HIS A 12 3.24 -6.74 8.22
C HIS A 12 2.57 -5.55 8.89
N PHE A 13 1.27 -5.41 8.70
CA PHE A 13 0.49 -4.34 9.30
C PHE A 13 0.55 -4.36 10.82
N LYS A 14 0.41 -5.54 11.42
CA LYS A 14 0.43 -5.70 12.88
C LYS A 14 1.79 -5.35 13.50
N ALA A 15 2.85 -5.44 12.73
CA ALA A 15 4.19 -5.08 13.20
C ALA A 15 4.45 -3.58 13.23
N LEU A 16 3.55 -2.77 12.66
CA LEU A 16 3.71 -1.32 12.60
C LEU A 16 3.31 -0.67 13.93
N PRO A 17 3.94 0.47 14.28
CA PRO A 17 3.46 1.29 15.40
C PRO A 17 1.99 1.68 15.22
N VAL A 18 1.26 1.81 16.32
CA VAL A 18 -0.17 2.13 16.28
C VAL A 18 -0.48 3.40 15.49
N PRO A 19 0.28 4.51 15.63
CA PRO A 19 0.02 5.71 14.82
C PRO A 19 0.16 5.45 13.31
N VAL A 20 1.07 4.57 12.91
CA VAL A 20 1.24 4.22 11.50
C VAL A 20 0.09 3.35 11.02
N GLN A 21 -0.39 2.43 11.85
CA GLN A 21 -1.57 1.62 11.54
C GLN A 21 -2.78 2.52 11.29
N LYS A 22 -2.98 3.54 12.13
CA LYS A 22 -4.07 4.50 11.96
C LYS A 22 -3.93 5.26 10.65
N LEU A 23 -2.74 5.76 10.36
CA LEU A 23 -2.47 6.47 9.12
C LEU A 23 -2.73 5.57 7.90
N ALA A 24 -2.32 4.31 7.97
CA ALA A 24 -2.54 3.36 6.90
C ALA A 24 -4.04 3.16 6.62
N ARG A 25 -4.86 3.06 7.65
CA ARG A 25 -6.32 2.95 7.49
C ARG A 25 -6.91 4.19 6.84
N GLU A 26 -6.46 5.37 7.23
CA GLU A 26 -6.90 6.64 6.65
C GLU A 26 -6.53 6.71 5.16
N LYS A 27 -5.30 6.35 4.83
CA LYS A 27 -4.83 6.36 3.44
C LYS A 27 -5.55 5.31 2.58
N TYR A 28 -5.87 4.16 3.15
CA TYR A 28 -6.64 3.15 2.43
C TYR A 28 -8.05 3.66 2.09
N ALA A 29 -8.71 4.30 3.05
CA ALA A 29 -10.02 4.89 2.82
C ALA A 29 -9.96 5.97 1.73
N LEU A 30 -8.92 6.79 1.74
CA LEU A 30 -8.69 7.81 0.71
C LEU A 30 -8.47 7.15 -0.65
N TRP A 31 -7.63 6.12 -0.72
CA TRP A 31 -7.34 5.42 -1.97
C TRP A 31 -8.61 4.81 -2.58
N ARG A 32 -9.49 4.28 -1.77
CA ARG A 32 -10.75 3.72 -2.27
C ARG A 32 -11.66 4.76 -2.90
N ARG A 33 -11.63 5.99 -2.40
CA ARG A 33 -12.44 7.10 -2.94
C ARG A 33 -11.76 7.80 -4.10
N ASP A 34 -10.45 7.99 -4.00
CA ASP A 34 -9.68 8.80 -4.93
C ASP A 34 -8.27 8.20 -5.07
N PRO A 35 -8.13 7.12 -5.87
CA PRO A 35 -6.86 6.40 -6.00
C PRO A 35 -5.69 7.27 -6.45
N HIS A 36 -5.98 8.32 -7.21
CA HIS A 36 -4.95 9.20 -7.76
C HIS A 36 -4.75 10.49 -6.98
N HIS A 37 -5.27 10.55 -5.74
CA HIS A 37 -5.01 11.68 -4.87
C HIS A 37 -3.49 11.89 -4.73
N SER A 38 -3.04 13.15 -4.83
CA SER A 38 -1.62 13.46 -4.90
C SER A 38 -0.81 12.96 -3.70
N SER A 39 -1.42 12.95 -2.50
CA SER A 39 -0.72 12.52 -1.29
C SER A 39 -0.37 11.04 -1.27
N LEU A 40 -1.08 10.23 -2.06
CA LEU A 40 -0.87 8.79 -2.11
C LEU A 40 0.29 8.39 -3.01
N ARG A 41 0.63 9.21 -3.99
CA ARG A 41 1.67 8.88 -4.98
C ARG A 41 1.46 7.48 -5.55
N PHE A 42 0.19 7.11 -5.80
CA PHE A 42 -0.15 5.79 -6.32
C PHE A 42 0.44 5.62 -7.71
N GLU A 43 1.20 4.54 -7.89
CA GLU A 43 1.78 4.24 -9.19
C GLU A 43 1.76 2.74 -9.44
N GLU A 44 1.70 2.38 -10.71
CA GLU A 44 1.77 1.00 -11.16
C GLU A 44 3.11 0.79 -11.85
N ARG A 45 3.82 -0.24 -11.40
CA ARG A 45 5.10 -0.64 -11.96
C ARG A 45 4.89 -1.86 -12.87
N ARG A 46 5.98 -2.56 -13.22
CA ARG A 46 5.91 -3.73 -14.08
C ARG A 46 5.06 -4.83 -13.45
N ASN A 47 4.44 -5.64 -14.31
CA ASN A 47 3.70 -6.86 -13.93
C ASN A 47 2.56 -6.59 -12.94
N GLY A 48 1.95 -5.42 -13.01
CA GLY A 48 0.80 -5.08 -12.16
C GLY A 48 1.16 -4.71 -10.73
N ILE A 49 2.43 -4.56 -10.40
CA ILE A 49 2.84 -4.12 -9.07
C ILE A 49 2.40 -2.69 -8.86
N CYS A 50 1.63 -2.46 -7.80
CA CYS A 50 1.16 -1.14 -7.40
C CYS A 50 1.81 -0.73 -6.09
N VAL A 51 2.17 0.55 -6.00
CA VAL A 51 2.81 1.10 -4.81
C VAL A 51 2.03 2.34 -4.38
N VAL A 52 1.82 2.48 -3.08
CA VAL A 52 1.16 3.65 -2.51
C VAL A 52 1.97 4.17 -1.32
N ARG A 53 2.00 5.48 -1.18
CA ARG A 53 2.68 6.15 -0.07
C ARG A 53 1.75 6.20 1.14
N ILE A 54 2.27 5.76 2.30
CA ILE A 54 1.59 5.86 3.58
C ILE A 54 2.39 6.87 4.42
N GLY A 55 2.10 8.16 4.22
CA GLY A 55 2.95 9.20 4.77
C GLY A 55 4.34 9.19 4.11
N ILE A 56 5.30 9.90 4.69
CA ILE A 56 6.63 10.01 4.09
C ILE A 56 7.55 8.84 4.40
N HIS A 57 7.25 8.07 5.44
CA HIS A 57 8.15 7.02 5.92
C HIS A 57 7.73 5.60 5.57
N HIS A 58 6.54 5.40 5.03
CA HIS A 58 6.00 4.06 4.80
C HIS A 58 5.43 3.91 3.39
N ARG A 59 5.39 2.65 2.93
CA ARG A 59 4.84 2.28 1.62
C ARG A 59 4.05 1.00 1.75
N ALA A 60 3.03 0.84 0.90
CA ALA A 60 2.32 -0.42 0.74
C ALA A 60 2.46 -0.89 -0.71
N ILE A 61 2.47 -2.20 -0.90
CA ILE A 61 2.62 -2.83 -2.21
C ILE A 61 1.44 -3.77 -2.44
N GLY A 62 0.86 -3.67 -3.63
CA GLY A 62 -0.20 -4.56 -4.05
C GLY A 62 0.03 -5.08 -5.46
N LEU A 63 -0.78 -6.03 -5.86
CA LEU A 63 -0.78 -6.59 -7.20
C LEU A 63 -2.13 -6.31 -7.84
N ARG A 64 -2.11 -5.69 -9.01
CA ARG A 64 -3.31 -5.33 -9.74
C ARG A 64 -3.73 -6.42 -10.69
N ASP A 65 -5.02 -6.72 -10.68
CA ASP A 65 -5.67 -7.58 -11.65
C ASP A 65 -6.98 -6.91 -12.06
N GLY A 66 -7.02 -6.34 -13.26
CA GLY A 66 -8.16 -5.56 -13.71
C GLY A 66 -8.38 -4.34 -12.83
N ASP A 67 -9.56 -4.23 -12.21
CA ASP A 67 -9.91 -3.13 -11.33
C ASP A 67 -9.65 -3.45 -9.84
N ILE A 68 -9.04 -4.59 -9.57
CA ILE A 68 -8.76 -5.06 -8.22
C ILE A 68 -7.27 -4.92 -7.92
N VAL A 69 -6.95 -4.38 -6.74
CA VAL A 69 -5.58 -4.37 -6.21
C VAL A 69 -5.57 -5.19 -4.93
N ALA A 70 -4.78 -6.26 -4.92
CA ALA A 70 -4.59 -7.10 -3.75
C ALA A 70 -3.33 -6.66 -3.01
N TRP A 71 -3.51 -6.00 -1.87
CA TRP A 71 -2.39 -5.51 -1.05
C TRP A 71 -1.78 -6.68 -0.28
N PHE A 72 -0.46 -6.81 -0.36
CA PHE A 72 0.23 -7.95 0.26
C PHE A 72 1.39 -7.55 1.17
N TRP A 73 1.77 -6.27 1.19
CA TRP A 73 2.89 -5.82 2.00
C TRP A 73 2.71 -4.35 2.41
N ILE A 74 3.16 -4.02 3.61
CA ILE A 74 3.29 -2.65 4.09
C ILE A 74 4.49 -2.60 5.04
N GLY A 75 5.28 -1.54 4.95
CA GLY A 75 6.46 -1.38 5.79
C GLY A 75 7.11 -0.03 5.58
N THR A 76 8.35 0.10 6.05
CA THR A 76 9.09 1.35 5.94
C THR A 76 9.58 1.59 4.52
N HIS A 77 9.85 2.86 4.22
CA HIS A 77 10.46 3.27 2.94
C HIS A 77 11.79 2.54 2.72
N GLU A 78 12.59 2.36 3.76
CA GLU A 78 13.87 1.66 3.65
C GLU A 78 13.67 0.19 3.27
N GLU A 79 12.74 -0.49 3.95
CA GLU A 79 12.39 -1.87 3.59
C GLU A 79 11.88 -1.96 2.17
N TYR A 80 11.05 -1.01 1.76
CA TYR A 80 10.53 -0.94 0.39
C TYR A 80 11.66 -0.88 -0.64
N ASN A 81 12.72 -0.14 -0.34
CA ASN A 81 13.85 0.02 -1.28
C ASN A 81 14.60 -1.29 -1.55
N HIS A 82 14.40 -2.32 -0.74
CA HIS A 82 15.01 -3.64 -0.96
C HIS A 82 14.21 -4.55 -1.89
N PHE A 83 13.00 -4.16 -2.25
CA PHE A 83 12.23 -4.95 -3.21
C PHE A 83 12.82 -4.84 -4.62
N ARG A 84 12.74 -5.95 -5.36
CA ARG A 84 13.15 -6.04 -6.77
C ARG A 84 11.90 -6.32 -7.62
N PHE A 85 11.58 -5.40 -8.48
CA PHE A 85 10.43 -5.55 -9.38
C PHE A 85 10.82 -5.85 -10.80
#